data_8156bd13cf55ab6d9e648b055e4e9122
#
_entry.id   8156bd13cf55ab6d9e648b055e4e9122
#
_cell.length_a   1.000
_cell.length_b   1.000
_cell.length_c   1.000
_cell.angle_alpha   90.00
_cell.angle_beta   90.00
_cell.angle_gamma   90.00
#
_symmetry.space_group_name_H-M   'P 1'
#
loop_
_entity.id
_entity.type
_entity.pdbx_description
1 polymer ?
#
loop_
_entity_poly.entity_id
_entity_poly.type
_entity_poly.pdbx_seq_one_letter_code
_entity_poly.pdbx_strand_id
1 'polypeptide(L)'
;MFERFIVATDLSPASDAMVGCLAGLKALGARHALLLQCLDMREAASVALSYTTAVLDDYLARQKAVLEKQGFEVETRIVPGFAKREINRIAREEDYGLVVVGSHGHSMLSEALLGGVASEVLHGATRPVLVIRLERDPDSGEVCVLPTGCDLARHILYATDFSANADRAFTVVEALAPVARHITLLHVLDARGEPAELAAIDRDRLQALKARLAGLGRGDVTVEVRSGKPYQAIVAAAKERGAHLIVLGSQGRGFVPELFLGSVSHQVARHAPAPVLLVPAAR
;
A
#
# COMPACT_ATOMS: atom_id res chain seq x y z
N MET A 1 -14.79 2.65 -4.45
CA MET A 1 -14.04 1.43 -4.10
C MET A 1 -13.45 1.53 -2.69
N PHE A 2 -12.74 2.59 -2.34
CA PHE A 2 -12.05 2.77 -1.05
C PHE A 2 -12.78 3.72 -0.09
N GLU A 3 -14.10 3.84 -0.19
CA GLU A 3 -14.90 4.80 0.57
C GLU A 3 -14.67 4.68 2.09
N ARG A 4 -14.64 3.44 2.59
CA ARG A 4 -14.30 3.13 3.98
C ARG A 4 -12.92 2.51 4.05
N PHE A 5 -12.05 3.04 4.91
CA PHE A 5 -10.69 2.54 5.07
C PHE A 5 -10.22 2.54 6.52
N ILE A 6 -9.30 1.63 6.84
CA ILE A 6 -8.64 1.56 8.14
C ILE A 6 -7.28 2.23 8.03
N VAL A 7 -6.94 3.07 8.98
CA VAL A 7 -5.59 3.59 9.23
C VAL A 7 -5.05 2.92 10.49
N ALA A 8 -4.12 1.99 10.32
CA ALA A 8 -3.47 1.35 11.46
C ALA A 8 -2.39 2.26 12.03
N THR A 9 -2.49 2.58 13.31
CA THR A 9 -1.54 3.45 14.01
C THR A 9 -0.95 2.74 15.21
N ASP A 10 0.33 3.03 15.51
CA ASP A 10 1.01 2.68 16.75
C ASP A 10 1.33 3.94 17.57
N LEU A 11 0.78 5.08 17.17
CA LEU A 11 0.97 6.41 17.77
C LEU A 11 2.43 6.87 17.81
N SER A 12 3.29 6.28 16.97
CA SER A 12 4.69 6.71 16.81
C SER A 12 4.80 7.96 15.94
N PRO A 13 5.94 8.68 15.97
CA PRO A 13 6.22 9.76 15.00
C PRO A 13 6.11 9.29 13.54
N ALA A 14 6.38 8.02 13.26
CA ALA A 14 6.21 7.41 11.94
C ALA A 14 4.73 7.34 11.53
N SER A 15 3.84 6.95 12.44
CA SER A 15 2.41 6.97 12.17
C SER A 15 1.85 8.39 12.09
N ASP A 16 2.40 9.36 12.82
CA ASP A 16 2.03 10.78 12.68
C ASP A 16 2.37 11.31 11.27
N ALA A 17 3.58 11.01 10.77
CA ALA A 17 3.98 11.37 9.41
C ALA A 17 3.08 10.71 8.35
N MET A 18 2.75 9.42 8.52
CA MET A 18 1.81 8.70 7.65
C MET A 18 0.43 9.38 7.64
N VAL A 19 -0.16 9.61 8.82
CA VAL A 19 -1.48 10.24 8.97
C VAL A 19 -1.49 11.62 8.32
N GLY A 20 -0.41 12.39 8.45
CA GLY A 20 -0.24 13.71 7.81
C GLY A 20 -0.32 13.68 6.28
N CYS A 21 -0.14 12.52 5.66
CA CYS A 21 0.01 12.37 4.21
C CYS A 21 -1.13 11.58 3.52
N LEU A 22 -2.31 11.46 4.11
CA LEU A 22 -3.39 10.64 3.55
C LEU A 22 -4.39 11.43 2.68
N ALA A 23 -4.26 12.74 2.54
CA ALA A 23 -5.16 13.58 1.74
C ALA A 23 -5.36 13.06 0.29
N GLY A 24 -4.30 12.47 -0.30
CA GLY A 24 -4.35 11.88 -1.63
C GLY A 24 -5.34 10.71 -1.79
N LEU A 25 -5.74 10.05 -0.69
CA LEU A 25 -6.76 9.00 -0.72
C LEU A 25 -8.15 9.51 -1.12
N LYS A 26 -8.43 10.81 -0.94
CA LYS A 26 -9.70 11.40 -1.39
C LYS A 26 -9.88 11.28 -2.90
N ALA A 27 -8.80 11.45 -3.66
CA ALA A 27 -8.84 11.24 -5.11
C ALA A 27 -9.18 9.78 -5.47
N LEU A 28 -8.89 8.82 -4.58
CA LEU A 28 -9.22 7.41 -4.73
C LEU A 28 -10.64 7.08 -4.20
N GLY A 29 -11.41 8.09 -3.80
CA GLY A 29 -12.79 7.96 -3.32
C GLY A 29 -12.93 7.66 -1.82
N ALA A 30 -11.85 7.79 -1.03
CA ALA A 30 -11.89 7.57 0.41
C ALA A 30 -12.61 8.71 1.15
N ARG A 31 -13.45 8.36 2.14
CA ARG A 31 -14.25 9.31 2.92
C ARG A 31 -14.25 9.00 4.41
N HIS A 32 -14.47 7.74 4.78
CA HIS A 32 -14.66 7.30 6.17
C HIS A 32 -13.44 6.53 6.64
N ALA A 33 -12.69 7.12 7.56
CA ALA A 33 -11.50 6.53 8.16
C ALA A 33 -11.81 5.90 9.53
N LEU A 34 -11.39 4.66 9.74
CA LEU A 34 -11.21 4.10 11.07
C LEU A 34 -9.74 4.22 11.46
N LEU A 35 -9.43 5.09 12.40
CA LEU A 35 -8.10 5.17 13.01
C LEU A 35 -8.02 4.10 14.11
N LEU A 36 -7.26 3.06 13.86
CA LEU A 36 -7.25 1.83 14.66
C LEU A 36 -5.91 1.63 15.35
N GLN A 37 -5.94 1.62 16.68
CA GLN A 37 -4.83 1.21 17.55
C GLN A 37 -5.10 -0.19 18.09
N CYS A 38 -4.13 -1.09 17.95
CA CYS A 38 -4.15 -2.40 18.58
C CYS A 38 -3.16 -2.43 19.75
N LEU A 39 -3.61 -2.89 20.92
CA LEU A 39 -2.78 -3.02 22.13
C LEU A 39 -2.43 -4.48 22.35
N ASP A 40 -1.13 -4.81 22.40
CA ASP A 40 -0.70 -6.13 22.84
C ASP A 40 -1.17 -6.36 24.29
N MET A 41 -1.68 -7.57 24.57
CA MET A 41 -2.15 -7.96 25.90
C MET A 41 -1.08 -7.83 27.00
N ARG A 42 0.20 -7.88 26.63
CA ARG A 42 1.31 -7.66 27.57
C ARG A 42 1.44 -6.19 27.95
N GLU A 43 1.22 -5.28 27.02
CA GLU A 43 1.20 -3.84 27.25
C GLU A 43 -0.03 -3.43 28.05
N ALA A 44 -1.20 -4.03 27.74
CA ALA A 44 -2.44 -3.79 28.45
C ALA A 44 -2.43 -4.26 29.91
N ALA A 45 -1.67 -5.30 30.24
CA ALA A 45 -1.55 -5.85 31.60
C ALA A 45 -0.52 -5.12 32.47
N SER A 46 0.45 -4.41 31.88
CA SER A 46 1.55 -3.76 32.61
C SER A 46 1.27 -2.34 33.06
N VAL A 47 0.17 -1.73 32.60
CA VAL A 47 -0.14 -0.34 32.85
C VAL A 47 -1.46 -0.24 33.63
N ALA A 48 -1.47 0.59 34.67
CA ALA A 48 -2.70 0.97 35.37
C ALA A 48 -3.71 1.49 34.32
N LEU A 49 -4.62 0.64 33.91
CA LEU A 49 -5.43 0.68 32.66
C LEU A 49 -6.08 2.05 32.39
N SER A 50 -6.47 2.80 33.42
CA SER A 50 -7.16 4.08 33.27
C SER A 50 -6.25 5.26 32.89
N TYR A 51 -5.00 5.26 33.33
CA TYR A 51 -4.09 6.37 33.02
C TYR A 51 -3.53 6.27 31.59
N THR A 52 -3.33 5.05 31.12
CA THR A 52 -2.81 4.79 29.78
C THR A 52 -3.86 5.03 28.70
N THR A 53 -5.12 4.66 28.95
CA THR A 53 -6.20 4.92 27.98
C THR A 53 -6.37 6.42 27.73
N ALA A 54 -6.33 7.26 28.79
CA ALA A 54 -6.44 8.71 28.61
C ALA A 54 -5.30 9.31 27.77
N VAL A 55 -4.07 8.84 27.95
CA VAL A 55 -2.92 9.29 27.14
C VAL A 55 -3.05 8.82 25.69
N LEU A 56 -3.45 7.57 25.47
CA LEU A 56 -3.67 7.04 24.12
C LEU A 56 -4.83 7.76 23.42
N ASP A 57 -5.90 8.08 24.13
CA ASP A 57 -7.03 8.83 23.61
C ASP A 57 -6.62 10.23 23.15
N ASP A 58 -5.73 10.92 23.90
CA ASP A 58 -5.18 12.23 23.50
C ASP A 58 -4.35 12.12 22.21
N TYR A 59 -3.50 11.10 22.06
CA TYR A 59 -2.73 10.89 20.83
C TYR A 59 -3.64 10.56 19.65
N LEU A 60 -4.62 9.68 19.85
CA LEU A 60 -5.61 9.36 18.81
C LEU A 60 -6.42 10.60 18.41
N ALA A 61 -6.82 11.45 19.39
CA ALA A 61 -7.53 12.68 19.11
C ALA A 61 -6.71 13.65 18.24
N ARG A 62 -5.39 13.74 18.46
CA ARG A 62 -4.48 14.55 17.61
C ARG A 62 -4.44 14.01 16.18
N GLN A 63 -4.21 12.71 15.99
CA GLN A 63 -4.19 12.09 14.66
C GLN A 63 -5.56 12.19 13.98
N LYS A 64 -6.65 12.00 14.72
CA LYS A 64 -8.02 12.22 14.24
C LYS A 64 -8.19 13.63 13.69
N ALA A 65 -7.80 14.65 14.46
CA ALA A 65 -7.92 16.04 14.02
C ALA A 65 -7.12 16.33 12.74
N VAL A 66 -5.99 15.67 12.52
CA VAL A 66 -5.20 15.77 11.29
C VAL A 66 -5.98 15.18 10.10
N LEU A 67 -6.58 14.01 10.26
CA LEU A 67 -7.39 13.38 9.20
C LEU A 67 -8.66 14.18 8.90
N GLU A 68 -9.33 14.72 9.92
CA GLU A 68 -10.51 15.56 9.74
C GLU A 68 -10.18 16.87 8.99
N LYS A 69 -9.01 17.47 9.27
CA LYS A 69 -8.51 18.63 8.48
C LYS A 69 -8.25 18.28 7.02
N GLN A 70 -7.89 17.04 6.72
CA GLN A 70 -7.76 16.52 5.35
C GLN A 70 -9.11 16.23 4.71
N GLY A 71 -10.23 16.35 5.47
CA GLY A 71 -11.61 16.23 5.00
C GLY A 71 -12.14 14.81 5.03
N PHE A 72 -11.64 13.95 5.93
CA PHE A 72 -12.21 12.63 6.22
C PHE A 72 -13.20 12.70 7.39
N GLU A 73 -14.18 11.80 7.39
CA GLU A 73 -14.95 11.45 8.57
C GLU A 73 -14.21 10.37 9.35
N VAL A 74 -13.92 10.61 10.63
CA VAL A 74 -12.98 9.77 11.38
C VAL A 74 -13.60 9.19 12.63
N GLU A 75 -13.64 7.86 12.70
CA GLU A 75 -13.84 7.06 13.91
C GLU A 75 -12.49 6.66 14.51
N THR A 76 -12.37 6.67 15.81
CA THR A 76 -11.18 6.16 16.53
C THR A 76 -11.56 4.92 17.30
N ARG A 77 -10.67 3.93 17.32
CA ARG A 77 -10.90 2.68 18.05
C ARG A 77 -9.60 2.11 18.60
N ILE A 78 -9.64 1.73 19.88
CA ILE A 78 -8.58 0.96 20.53
C ILE A 78 -9.11 -0.45 20.76
N VAL A 79 -8.37 -1.45 20.30
CA VAL A 79 -8.74 -2.86 20.49
C VAL A 79 -7.60 -3.65 21.15
N PRO A 80 -7.91 -4.52 22.12
CA PRO A 80 -6.93 -5.44 22.65
C PRO A 80 -6.64 -6.55 21.63
N GLY A 81 -5.38 -6.91 21.46
CA GLY A 81 -4.99 -8.03 20.60
C GLY A 81 -3.83 -7.74 19.68
N PHE A 82 -3.41 -8.76 18.96
CA PHE A 82 -2.32 -8.64 18.00
C PHE A 82 -2.77 -7.88 16.76
N ALA A 83 -2.09 -6.78 16.43
CA ALA A 83 -2.43 -5.88 15.33
C ALA A 83 -2.71 -6.64 14.02
N LYS A 84 -1.87 -7.63 13.66
CA LYS A 84 -2.03 -8.45 12.47
C LYS A 84 -3.38 -9.15 12.33
N ARG A 85 -3.92 -9.63 13.46
CA ARG A 85 -5.19 -10.36 13.48
C ARG A 85 -6.37 -9.40 13.49
N GLU A 86 -6.32 -8.42 14.38
CA GLU A 86 -7.43 -7.50 14.61
C GLU A 86 -7.66 -6.58 13.41
N ILE A 87 -6.60 -6.04 12.79
CA ILE A 87 -6.72 -5.20 11.59
C ILE A 87 -7.40 -5.97 10.46
N ASN A 88 -6.92 -7.19 10.14
CA ASN A 88 -7.48 -7.99 9.06
C ASN A 88 -8.89 -8.51 9.39
N ARG A 89 -9.16 -8.85 10.66
CA ARG A 89 -10.48 -9.26 11.13
C ARG A 89 -11.50 -8.13 10.93
N ILE A 90 -11.21 -6.96 11.47
CA ILE A 90 -12.08 -5.78 11.38
C ILE A 90 -12.28 -5.38 9.90
N ALA A 91 -11.21 -5.35 9.11
CA ALA A 91 -11.31 -5.03 7.70
C ALA A 91 -12.28 -5.95 6.95
N ARG A 92 -12.27 -7.24 7.27
CA ARG A 92 -13.15 -8.23 6.64
C ARG A 92 -14.58 -8.16 7.19
N GLU A 93 -14.74 -8.17 8.52
CA GLU A 93 -16.04 -8.29 9.18
C GLU A 93 -16.90 -7.03 9.05
N GLU A 94 -16.26 -5.87 9.01
CA GLU A 94 -16.94 -4.56 8.89
C GLU A 94 -16.87 -3.97 7.47
N ASP A 95 -16.43 -4.77 6.48
CA ASP A 95 -16.41 -4.43 5.04
C ASP A 95 -15.65 -3.13 4.70
N TYR A 96 -14.46 -2.97 5.27
CA TYR A 96 -13.56 -1.91 4.84
C TYR A 96 -12.92 -2.23 3.48
N GLY A 97 -12.90 -1.24 2.59
CA GLY A 97 -12.36 -1.40 1.23
C GLY A 97 -10.84 -1.34 1.14
N LEU A 98 -10.17 -0.75 2.15
CA LEU A 98 -8.73 -0.51 2.16
C LEU A 98 -8.18 -0.56 3.58
N VAL A 99 -6.97 -1.10 3.74
CA VAL A 99 -6.17 -0.98 4.95
C VAL A 99 -4.92 -0.16 4.63
N VAL A 100 -4.63 0.85 5.44
CA VAL A 100 -3.44 1.69 5.33
C VAL A 100 -2.50 1.40 6.49
N VAL A 101 -1.24 1.09 6.17
CA VAL A 101 -0.18 0.84 7.14
C VAL A 101 1.08 1.62 6.76
N GLY A 102 1.87 2.04 7.73
CA GLY A 102 3.20 2.57 7.49
C GLY A 102 4.21 1.45 7.20
N SER A 103 5.21 1.72 6.37
CA SER A 103 6.30 0.75 6.14
C SER A 103 7.11 0.47 7.40
N HIS A 104 7.11 1.39 8.36
CA HIS A 104 7.78 1.30 9.66
C HIS A 104 6.88 1.85 10.76
N GLY A 105 7.18 1.48 12.01
CA GLY A 105 6.56 2.00 13.22
C GLY A 105 7.64 2.43 14.23
N HIS A 106 7.46 2.14 15.53
CA HIS A 106 8.37 2.49 16.61
C HIS A 106 9.83 2.04 16.40
N SER A 107 10.06 0.90 15.73
CA SER A 107 11.40 0.37 15.47
C SER A 107 11.87 0.69 14.05
N MET A 108 12.30 1.90 13.81
CA MET A 108 12.97 2.30 12.55
C MET A 108 14.45 1.90 12.59
N LEU A 109 14.75 0.59 12.68
CA LEU A 109 16.12 0.11 12.86
C LEU A 109 16.93 -0.04 11.56
N SER A 110 16.27 -0.05 10.39
CA SER A 110 16.97 -0.04 9.09
C SER A 110 16.03 0.39 7.96
N GLU A 111 16.53 1.19 7.03
CA GLU A 111 15.81 1.68 5.85
C GLU A 111 15.31 0.55 4.92
N ALA A 112 15.87 -0.63 5.03
CA ALA A 112 15.60 -1.77 4.15
C ALA A 112 14.62 -2.79 4.72
N LEU A 113 13.99 -2.55 5.88
CA LEU A 113 13.08 -3.52 6.51
C LEU A 113 11.65 -3.02 6.47
N LEU A 114 10.73 -3.86 6.07
CA LEU A 114 9.29 -3.66 6.28
C LEU A 114 8.99 -3.97 7.75
N GLY A 115 8.28 -3.07 8.43
CA GLY A 115 7.91 -3.25 9.83
C GLY A 115 7.11 -4.53 10.08
N GLY A 116 7.23 -5.11 11.27
CA GLY A 116 6.59 -6.37 11.61
C GLY A 116 5.07 -6.33 11.41
N VAL A 117 4.39 -5.28 11.87
CA VAL A 117 2.94 -5.13 11.71
C VAL A 117 2.56 -5.05 10.23
N ALA A 118 3.24 -4.21 9.43
CA ALA A 118 2.97 -4.10 7.99
C ALA A 118 3.16 -5.45 7.27
N SER A 119 4.27 -6.15 7.55
CA SER A 119 4.54 -7.48 6.98
C SER A 119 3.46 -8.49 7.35
N GLU A 120 3.06 -8.54 8.62
CA GLU A 120 2.05 -9.48 9.10
C GLU A 120 0.64 -9.16 8.61
N VAL A 121 0.27 -7.86 8.49
CA VAL A 121 -0.99 -7.43 7.88
C VAL A 121 -1.05 -7.88 6.42
N LEU A 122 0.02 -7.70 5.66
CA LEU A 122 0.11 -8.13 4.27
C LEU A 122 -0.05 -9.65 4.10
N HIS A 123 0.56 -10.44 5.00
CA HIS A 123 0.42 -11.90 4.96
C HIS A 123 -1.01 -12.38 5.21
N GLY A 124 -1.77 -11.69 6.05
CA GLY A 124 -3.16 -12.02 6.37
C GLY A 124 -4.21 -11.28 5.55
N ALA A 125 -3.80 -10.42 4.60
CA ALA A 125 -4.70 -9.51 3.93
C ALA A 125 -5.79 -10.21 3.11
N THR A 126 -7.03 -9.80 3.32
CA THR A 126 -8.21 -10.15 2.51
C THR A 126 -8.77 -8.93 1.77
N ARG A 127 -8.28 -7.75 2.11
CA ARG A 127 -8.61 -6.45 1.51
C ARG A 127 -7.34 -5.83 0.94
N PRO A 128 -7.43 -4.94 -0.05
CA PRO A 128 -6.29 -4.14 -0.50
C PRO A 128 -5.55 -3.47 0.65
N VAL A 129 -4.22 -3.52 0.62
CA VAL A 129 -3.37 -2.90 1.64
C VAL A 129 -2.48 -1.87 0.98
N LEU A 130 -2.58 -0.63 1.42
CA LEU A 130 -1.69 0.46 1.04
C LEU A 130 -0.59 0.59 2.08
N VAL A 131 0.63 0.32 1.66
CA VAL A 131 1.84 0.54 2.47
C VAL A 131 2.37 1.92 2.14
N ILE A 132 2.30 2.84 3.10
CA ILE A 132 2.89 4.17 2.98
C ILE A 132 4.38 4.08 3.26
N ARG A 133 5.20 4.51 2.31
CA ARG A 133 6.65 4.49 2.45
C ARG A 133 7.10 5.62 3.38
N LEU A 134 7.78 5.24 4.44
CA LEU A 134 8.33 6.14 5.45
C LEU A 134 9.86 6.01 5.45
N GLU A 135 10.56 7.13 5.48
CA GLU A 135 12.00 7.19 5.62
C GLU A 135 12.37 8.21 6.69
N ARG A 136 13.54 8.02 7.29
CA ARG A 136 14.10 9.00 8.20
C ARG A 136 15.04 9.91 7.41
N ASP A 137 14.81 11.20 7.46
CA ASP A 137 15.73 12.17 6.90
C ASP A 137 17.09 12.08 7.63
N PRO A 138 18.19 11.87 6.92
CA PRO A 138 19.50 11.66 7.53
C PRO A 138 20.05 12.89 8.23
N ASP A 139 19.63 14.10 7.81
CA ASP A 139 20.15 15.36 8.33
C ASP A 139 19.33 15.85 9.53
N SER A 140 18.01 15.83 9.44
CA SER A 140 17.11 16.28 10.52
C SER A 140 16.73 15.17 11.49
N GLY A 141 16.81 13.91 11.09
CA GLY A 141 16.31 12.76 11.85
C GLY A 141 14.79 12.66 11.87
N GLU A 142 14.07 13.56 11.20
CA GLU A 142 12.61 13.52 11.09
C GLU A 142 12.13 12.39 10.17
N VAL A 143 10.93 11.89 10.44
CA VAL A 143 10.29 10.89 9.58
C VAL A 143 9.49 11.59 8.51
N CYS A 144 9.74 11.25 7.26
CA CYS A 144 9.03 11.76 6.10
C CYS A 144 8.37 10.65 5.28
N VAL A 145 7.34 11.01 4.53
CA VAL A 145 6.67 10.12 3.58
C VAL A 145 7.27 10.31 2.19
N LEU A 146 7.48 9.22 1.48
CA LEU A 146 7.96 9.24 0.10
C LEU A 146 6.85 8.85 -0.89
N PRO A 147 6.82 9.48 -2.07
CA PRO A 147 7.43 10.76 -2.39
C PRO A 147 6.72 11.92 -1.67
N THR A 148 7.43 12.98 -1.43
CA THR A 148 6.85 14.18 -0.81
C THR A 148 5.68 14.72 -1.65
N GLY A 149 4.56 15.07 -0.98
CA GLY A 149 3.40 15.68 -1.64
C GLY A 149 2.14 14.82 -1.73
N CYS A 150 2.18 13.54 -1.34
CA CYS A 150 1.01 12.68 -1.10
C CYS A 150 -0.04 12.61 -2.23
N ASP A 151 0.29 12.99 -3.47
CA ASP A 151 -0.61 12.89 -4.64
C ASP A 151 -0.51 11.50 -5.26
N LEU A 152 -1.19 10.51 -4.68
CA LEU A 152 -1.18 9.11 -5.11
C LEU A 152 -1.65 8.91 -6.56
N ALA A 153 -2.47 9.84 -7.08
CA ALA A 153 -3.02 9.76 -8.43
C ALA A 153 -2.12 10.39 -9.50
N ARG A 154 -1.01 11.04 -9.12
CA ARG A 154 -0.16 11.76 -10.07
C ARG A 154 0.50 10.83 -11.09
N HIS A 155 1.11 9.72 -10.63
CA HIS A 155 1.70 8.72 -11.49
C HIS A 155 1.56 7.33 -10.86
N ILE A 156 0.75 6.49 -11.47
CA ILE A 156 0.52 5.10 -11.06
C ILE A 156 1.39 4.18 -11.91
N LEU A 157 2.24 3.38 -11.26
CA LEU A 157 2.95 2.27 -11.90
C LEU A 157 2.24 0.98 -11.56
N TYR A 158 1.63 0.34 -12.54
CA TYR A 158 1.05 -0.99 -12.42
C TYR A 158 2.02 -2.05 -12.93
N ALA A 159 2.41 -2.97 -12.04
CA ALA A 159 3.27 -4.09 -12.41
C ALA A 159 2.46 -5.38 -12.52
N THR A 160 2.60 -6.08 -13.64
CA THR A 160 1.85 -7.31 -13.93
C THR A 160 2.76 -8.44 -14.35
N ASP A 161 2.41 -9.65 -13.92
CA ASP A 161 2.90 -10.92 -14.46
C ASP A 161 1.80 -11.65 -15.25
N PHE A 162 0.68 -10.97 -15.51
CA PHE A 162 -0.51 -11.51 -16.17
C PHE A 162 -1.13 -12.73 -15.45
N SER A 163 -0.94 -12.86 -14.16
CA SER A 163 -1.66 -13.82 -13.31
C SER A 163 -3.08 -13.33 -13.02
N ALA A 164 -3.97 -14.25 -12.63
CA ALA A 164 -5.33 -13.88 -12.21
C ALA A 164 -5.35 -12.87 -11.06
N ASN A 165 -4.34 -12.88 -10.18
CA ASN A 165 -4.23 -11.88 -9.12
C ASN A 165 -3.76 -10.52 -9.64
N ALA A 166 -2.87 -10.50 -10.64
CA ALA A 166 -2.52 -9.26 -11.33
C ALA A 166 -3.76 -8.67 -12.04
N ASP A 167 -4.61 -9.50 -12.67
CA ASP A 167 -5.85 -9.01 -13.29
C ASP A 167 -6.79 -8.37 -12.26
N ARG A 168 -6.87 -8.91 -11.04
CA ARG A 168 -7.61 -8.27 -9.94
C ARG A 168 -7.01 -6.91 -9.55
N ALA A 169 -5.69 -6.83 -9.50
CA ALA A 169 -5.02 -5.54 -9.25
C ALA A 169 -5.27 -4.55 -10.41
N PHE A 170 -5.39 -5.04 -11.64
CA PHE A 170 -5.74 -4.20 -12.78
C PHE A 170 -7.14 -3.59 -12.67
N THR A 171 -8.13 -4.28 -12.12
CA THR A 171 -9.46 -3.68 -11.88
C THR A 171 -9.40 -2.48 -10.93
N VAL A 172 -8.45 -2.48 -10.00
CA VAL A 172 -8.18 -1.30 -9.17
C VAL A 172 -7.59 -0.17 -10.00
N VAL A 173 -6.65 -0.47 -10.90
CA VAL A 173 -6.07 0.54 -11.81
C VAL A 173 -7.15 1.15 -12.72
N GLU A 174 -8.08 0.34 -13.23
CA GLU A 174 -9.23 0.82 -14.01
C GLU A 174 -10.09 1.79 -13.20
N ALA A 175 -10.36 1.48 -11.94
CA ALA A 175 -11.11 2.36 -11.05
C ALA A 175 -10.37 3.66 -10.71
N LEU A 176 -9.03 3.66 -10.74
CA LEU A 176 -8.19 4.83 -10.50
C LEU A 176 -7.92 5.65 -11.78
N ALA A 177 -8.11 5.08 -12.97
CA ALA A 177 -7.83 5.74 -14.25
C ALA A 177 -8.51 7.11 -14.41
N PRO A 178 -9.76 7.32 -13.96
CA PRO A 178 -10.42 8.63 -14.08
C PRO A 178 -9.68 9.78 -13.37
N VAL A 179 -8.94 9.49 -12.33
CA VAL A 179 -8.22 10.48 -11.49
C VAL A 179 -6.71 10.47 -11.70
N ALA A 180 -6.17 9.43 -12.32
CA ALA A 180 -4.76 9.30 -12.61
C ALA A 180 -4.31 10.28 -13.70
N ARG A 181 -3.18 10.98 -13.48
CA ARG A 181 -2.58 11.83 -14.50
C ARG A 181 -1.67 11.04 -15.43
N HIS A 182 -1.03 10.01 -14.93
CA HIS A 182 -0.13 9.15 -15.65
C HIS A 182 -0.24 7.73 -15.18
N ILE A 183 -0.26 6.76 -16.09
CA ILE A 183 -0.25 5.32 -15.76
C ILE A 183 0.85 4.66 -16.58
N THR A 184 1.78 3.96 -15.89
CA THR A 184 2.75 3.08 -16.55
C THR A 184 2.35 1.64 -16.32
N LEU A 185 2.11 0.89 -17.39
CA LEU A 185 1.88 -0.55 -17.39
C LEU A 185 3.22 -1.25 -17.59
N LEU A 186 3.71 -1.95 -16.58
CA LEU A 186 5.01 -2.60 -16.58
C LEU A 186 4.87 -4.12 -16.53
N HIS A 187 5.57 -4.80 -17.44
CA HIS A 187 5.87 -6.22 -17.33
C HIS A 187 7.38 -6.45 -17.24
N VAL A 188 7.81 -7.43 -16.45
CA VAL A 188 9.23 -7.79 -16.33
C VAL A 188 9.41 -9.25 -16.73
N LEU A 189 10.18 -9.45 -17.81
CA LEU A 189 10.63 -10.76 -18.26
C LEU A 189 11.72 -11.29 -17.32
N ASP A 190 11.55 -12.50 -16.79
CA ASP A 190 12.59 -13.12 -15.96
C ASP A 190 13.85 -13.38 -16.81
N ALA A 191 15.01 -12.98 -16.29
CA ALA A 191 16.30 -13.05 -17.01
C ALA A 191 16.79 -14.47 -17.38
N ARG A 192 15.99 -15.49 -17.12
CA ARG A 192 16.32 -16.91 -17.40
C ARG A 192 16.19 -17.32 -18.86
N GLY A 193 16.18 -16.36 -19.80
CA GLY A 193 16.29 -16.66 -21.22
C GLY A 193 14.93 -16.80 -21.93
N GLU A 194 13.97 -15.94 -21.61
CA GLU A 194 12.73 -15.89 -22.39
C GLU A 194 13.02 -15.41 -23.83
N PRO A 195 12.52 -16.13 -24.86
CA PRO A 195 12.73 -15.76 -26.26
C PRO A 195 12.17 -14.37 -26.58
N ALA A 196 12.77 -13.69 -27.55
CA ALA A 196 12.32 -12.36 -28.04
C ALA A 196 10.83 -12.38 -28.49
N GLU A 197 10.33 -13.53 -28.91
CA GLU A 197 8.92 -13.75 -29.28
C GLU A 197 7.98 -13.56 -28.08
N LEU A 198 8.36 -14.04 -26.89
CA LEU A 198 7.56 -13.83 -25.66
C LEU A 198 7.50 -12.36 -25.28
N ALA A 199 8.59 -11.60 -25.47
CA ALA A 199 8.58 -10.17 -25.22
C ALA A 199 7.59 -9.41 -26.13
N ALA A 200 7.40 -9.88 -27.37
CA ALA A 200 6.42 -9.31 -28.30
C ALA A 200 4.98 -9.63 -27.82
N ILE A 201 4.72 -10.89 -27.47
CA ILE A 201 3.41 -11.33 -26.96
C ILE A 201 3.02 -10.55 -25.69
N ASP A 202 3.95 -10.39 -24.77
CA ASP A 202 3.67 -9.67 -23.52
C ASP A 202 3.49 -8.16 -23.75
N ARG A 203 4.16 -7.60 -24.76
CA ARG A 203 3.91 -6.22 -25.17
C ARG A 203 2.49 -6.06 -25.75
N ASP A 204 2.02 -7.01 -26.55
CA ASP A 204 0.65 -6.99 -27.09
C ASP A 204 -0.37 -7.12 -25.98
N ARG A 205 -0.12 -7.97 -24.97
CA ARG A 205 -0.97 -8.06 -23.77
C ARG A 205 -1.03 -6.75 -23.00
N LEU A 206 0.10 -6.05 -22.83
CA LEU A 206 0.12 -4.73 -22.21
C LEU A 206 -0.63 -3.69 -23.06
N GLN A 207 -0.55 -3.76 -24.39
CA GLN A 207 -1.31 -2.88 -25.29
C GLN A 207 -2.83 -3.15 -25.14
N ALA A 208 -3.23 -4.39 -24.97
CA ALA A 208 -4.64 -4.73 -24.67
C ALA A 208 -5.10 -4.12 -23.34
N LEU A 209 -4.27 -4.17 -22.30
CA LEU A 209 -4.57 -3.50 -21.02
C LEU A 209 -4.65 -1.98 -21.18
N LYS A 210 -3.72 -1.39 -21.96
CA LYS A 210 -3.77 0.05 -22.31
C LYS A 210 -5.07 0.41 -23.02
N ALA A 211 -5.51 -0.42 -23.97
CA ALA A 211 -6.79 -0.20 -24.68
C ALA A 211 -7.99 -0.23 -23.73
N ARG A 212 -7.99 -1.08 -22.69
CA ARG A 212 -9.04 -1.10 -21.66
C ARG A 212 -9.09 0.20 -20.84
N LEU A 213 -7.95 0.87 -20.63
CA LEU A 213 -7.90 2.16 -19.92
C LEU A 213 -8.31 3.32 -20.83
N ALA A 214 -8.30 3.14 -22.15
CA ALA A 214 -8.67 4.17 -23.10
C ALA A 214 -10.14 4.59 -22.88
N GLY A 215 -10.34 5.89 -22.65
CA GLY A 215 -11.67 6.45 -22.39
C GLY A 215 -12.13 6.41 -20.94
N LEU A 216 -11.42 5.73 -20.02
CA LEU A 216 -11.72 5.75 -18.59
C LEU A 216 -11.23 7.02 -17.90
N GLY A 217 -10.17 7.64 -18.42
CA GLY A 217 -9.55 8.84 -17.85
C GLY A 217 -8.90 9.71 -18.92
N ARG A 218 -8.36 10.85 -18.49
CA ARG A 218 -7.63 11.81 -19.35
C ARG A 218 -6.11 11.68 -19.23
N GLY A 219 -5.62 10.79 -18.36
CA GLY A 219 -4.20 10.57 -18.11
C GLY A 219 -3.53 9.81 -19.26
N ASP A 220 -2.23 10.08 -19.44
CA ASP A 220 -1.43 9.35 -20.39
C ASP A 220 -1.15 7.93 -19.89
N VAL A 221 -1.27 6.93 -20.78
CA VAL A 221 -0.95 5.54 -20.48
C VAL A 221 0.26 5.10 -21.29
N THR A 222 1.34 4.72 -20.63
CA THR A 222 2.54 4.17 -21.24
C THR A 222 2.68 2.68 -20.97
N VAL A 223 3.34 1.96 -21.87
CA VAL A 223 3.61 0.52 -21.78
C VAL A 223 5.11 0.31 -21.75
N GLU A 224 5.58 -0.51 -20.83
CA GLU A 224 6.99 -0.80 -20.65
C GLU A 224 7.22 -2.30 -20.40
N VAL A 225 8.18 -2.87 -21.12
CA VAL A 225 8.68 -4.24 -20.87
C VAL A 225 10.15 -4.14 -20.49
N ARG A 226 10.50 -4.71 -19.35
CA ARG A 226 11.89 -4.80 -18.86
C ARG A 226 12.32 -6.25 -18.75
N SER A 227 13.61 -6.48 -18.68
CA SER A 227 14.19 -7.80 -18.39
C SER A 227 14.97 -7.74 -17.07
N GLY A 228 15.00 -8.84 -16.34
CA GLY A 228 15.80 -8.96 -15.13
C GLY A 228 15.04 -9.54 -13.93
N LYS A 229 15.56 -9.29 -12.73
CA LYS A 229 14.89 -9.70 -11.49
C LYS A 229 13.66 -8.81 -11.26
N PRO A 230 12.43 -9.39 -11.21
CA PRO A 230 11.20 -8.61 -11.24
C PRO A 230 11.13 -7.47 -10.22
N TYR A 231 11.42 -7.74 -8.92
CA TYR A 231 11.32 -6.68 -7.93
C TYR A 231 12.31 -5.54 -8.16
N GLN A 232 13.56 -5.86 -8.63
CA GLN A 232 14.57 -4.83 -8.90
C GLN A 232 14.16 -3.95 -10.07
N ALA A 233 13.64 -4.56 -11.14
CA ALA A 233 13.17 -3.83 -12.31
C ALA A 233 11.95 -2.96 -11.99
N ILE A 234 11.01 -3.44 -11.15
CA ILE A 234 9.85 -2.65 -10.70
C ILE A 234 10.30 -1.45 -9.87
N VAL A 235 11.20 -1.65 -8.88
CA VAL A 235 11.71 -0.58 -8.03
C VAL A 235 12.51 0.46 -8.85
N ALA A 236 13.34 0.00 -9.76
CA ALA A 236 14.09 0.87 -10.68
C ALA A 236 13.14 1.69 -11.57
N ALA A 237 12.14 1.05 -12.19
CA ALA A 237 11.14 1.73 -13.01
C ALA A 237 10.37 2.78 -12.19
N ALA A 238 9.96 2.44 -10.98
CA ALA A 238 9.26 3.36 -10.09
C ALA A 238 10.10 4.61 -9.77
N LYS A 239 11.40 4.42 -9.50
CA LYS A 239 12.34 5.52 -9.24
C LYS A 239 12.57 6.38 -10.47
N GLU A 240 12.90 5.76 -11.61
CA GLU A 240 13.19 6.45 -12.87
C GLU A 240 11.99 7.24 -13.40
N ARG A 241 10.79 6.71 -13.24
CA ARG A 241 9.56 7.34 -13.70
C ARG A 241 8.96 8.31 -12.68
N GLY A 242 9.49 8.37 -11.45
CA GLY A 242 8.91 9.18 -10.38
C GLY A 242 7.49 8.71 -10.04
N ALA A 243 7.29 7.41 -9.87
CA ALA A 243 5.99 6.88 -9.51
C ALA A 243 5.53 7.38 -8.13
N HIS A 244 4.25 7.69 -8.00
CA HIS A 244 3.62 8.14 -6.75
C HIS A 244 2.79 7.05 -6.10
N LEU A 245 2.44 6.01 -6.86
CA LEU A 245 1.77 4.81 -6.38
C LEU A 245 2.22 3.62 -7.23
N ILE A 246 2.60 2.53 -6.58
CA ILE A 246 2.86 1.25 -7.25
C ILE A 246 1.70 0.33 -6.93
N VAL A 247 1.07 -0.26 -7.96
CA VAL A 247 -0.05 -1.20 -7.81
C VAL A 247 0.36 -2.55 -8.34
N LEU A 248 0.18 -3.60 -7.54
CA LEU A 248 0.43 -4.98 -7.97
C LEU A 248 -0.41 -5.98 -7.17
N GLY A 249 -0.54 -7.20 -7.68
CA GLY A 249 -1.14 -8.31 -6.94
C GLY A 249 -0.25 -8.74 -5.78
N SER A 250 -0.84 -9.20 -4.69
CA SER A 250 -0.07 -9.74 -3.54
C SER A 250 0.64 -11.05 -3.86
N GLN A 251 0.22 -11.76 -4.93
CA GLN A 251 0.73 -13.05 -5.39
C GLN A 251 0.92 -13.03 -6.91
N GLY A 252 1.76 -13.90 -7.44
CA GLY A 252 2.03 -14.02 -8.87
C GLY A 252 1.82 -15.45 -9.40
N ARG A 253 2.37 -15.75 -10.59
CA ARG A 253 2.24 -17.04 -11.30
C ARG A 253 2.72 -18.26 -10.48
N GLY A 254 3.68 -18.08 -9.58
CA GLY A 254 4.23 -19.13 -8.71
C GLY A 254 3.45 -19.32 -7.41
N PHE A 255 2.13 -19.21 -7.47
CA PHE A 255 1.27 -19.29 -6.29
C PHE A 255 1.40 -20.63 -5.57
N VAL A 256 1.78 -20.58 -4.29
CA VAL A 256 1.71 -21.67 -3.33
C VAL A 256 0.60 -21.30 -2.35
N PRO A 257 -0.47 -22.12 -2.21
CA PRO A 257 -1.65 -21.77 -1.40
C PRO A 257 -1.32 -21.37 0.06
N GLU A 258 -0.21 -21.89 0.60
CA GLU A 258 0.26 -21.60 1.96
C GLU A 258 0.98 -20.26 2.08
N LEU A 259 1.45 -19.68 0.97
CA LEU A 259 2.15 -18.40 0.95
C LEU A 259 1.17 -17.28 0.62
N PHE A 260 0.76 -16.54 1.63
CA PHE A 260 -0.19 -15.43 1.51
C PHE A 260 0.36 -14.19 0.80
N LEU A 261 1.67 -14.05 0.70
CA LEU A 261 2.36 -12.93 0.07
C LEU A 261 3.49 -13.45 -0.83
N GLY A 262 3.47 -13.06 -2.10
CA GLY A 262 4.49 -13.42 -3.08
C GLY A 262 5.84 -12.76 -2.81
N SER A 263 6.93 -13.42 -3.18
CA SER A 263 8.30 -12.91 -2.96
C SER A 263 8.54 -11.57 -3.65
N VAL A 264 8.04 -11.38 -4.87
CA VAL A 264 8.18 -10.11 -5.61
C VAL A 264 7.41 -9.01 -4.90
N SER A 265 6.14 -9.24 -4.53
CA SER A 265 5.28 -8.26 -3.86
C SER A 265 5.85 -7.86 -2.50
N HIS A 266 6.37 -8.81 -1.74
CA HIS A 266 7.06 -8.55 -0.47
C HIS A 266 8.31 -7.69 -0.67
N GLN A 267 9.15 -8.02 -1.66
CA GLN A 267 10.36 -7.25 -1.94
C GLN A 267 10.05 -5.84 -2.48
N VAL A 268 9.01 -5.70 -3.30
CA VAL A 268 8.56 -4.37 -3.76
C VAL A 268 8.07 -3.54 -2.59
N ALA A 269 7.19 -4.08 -1.72
CA ALA A 269 6.71 -3.35 -0.54
C ALA A 269 7.86 -2.90 0.38
N ARG A 270 8.95 -3.69 0.42
CA ARG A 270 10.13 -3.43 1.24
C ARG A 270 11.05 -2.34 0.67
N HIS A 271 11.20 -2.27 -0.67
CA HIS A 271 12.23 -1.47 -1.32
C HIS A 271 11.69 -0.35 -2.22
N ALA A 272 10.37 -0.23 -2.34
CA ALA A 272 9.76 0.77 -3.22
C ALA A 272 10.11 2.20 -2.79
N PRO A 273 10.34 3.11 -3.75
CA PRO A 273 10.56 4.53 -3.49
C PRO A 273 9.23 5.31 -3.32
N ALA A 274 8.10 4.63 -3.36
CA ALA A 274 6.75 5.20 -3.33
C ALA A 274 5.78 4.26 -2.60
N PRO A 275 4.60 4.73 -2.17
CA PRO A 275 3.54 3.89 -1.62
C PRO A 275 3.20 2.70 -2.51
N VAL A 276 2.92 1.56 -1.90
CA VAL A 276 2.61 0.32 -2.60
C VAL A 276 1.21 -0.16 -2.23
N LEU A 277 0.34 -0.26 -3.21
CA LEU A 277 -0.99 -0.86 -3.08
C LEU A 277 -0.94 -2.32 -3.51
N LEU A 278 -1.06 -3.22 -2.55
CA LEU A 278 -1.11 -4.65 -2.76
C LEU A 278 -2.56 -5.13 -2.75
N VAL A 279 -2.97 -5.76 -3.85
CA VAL A 279 -4.32 -6.32 -4.00
C VAL A 279 -4.26 -7.82 -3.73
N PRO A 280 -4.98 -8.33 -2.71
CA PRO A 280 -4.95 -9.73 -2.36
C PRO A 280 -5.63 -10.61 -3.41
N ALA A 281 -5.23 -11.89 -3.48
CA ALA A 281 -5.94 -12.88 -4.27
C ALA A 281 -7.36 -13.13 -3.72
N ALA A 282 -8.25 -13.59 -4.58
CA ALA A 282 -9.57 -14.07 -4.14
C ALA A 282 -9.39 -15.29 -3.21
N ARG A 283 -10.10 -15.31 -2.12
CA ARG A 283 -10.23 -16.46 -1.21
C ARG A 283 -11.67 -16.87 -1.11
#